data_0d7641c35cb291e2caba17d3f33429f3
#
_entry.id   0d7641c35cb291e2caba17d3f33429f3
#
_cell.length_a   1.000
_cell.length_b   1.000
_cell.length_c   1.000
_cell.angle_alpha   90.00
_cell.angle_beta   90.00
_cell.angle_gamma   90.00
#
_symmetry.space_group_name_H-M   'P 1'
#
loop_
_entity.id
_entity.type
_entity.pdbx_description
1 polymer ?
#
loop_
_entity_poly.entity_id
_entity_poly.type
_entity_poly.pdbx_seq_one_letter_code
_entity_poly.pdbx_strand_id
1 'polypeptide(L)'
;MKNKMMLNRRDFLRLGGAGLAGATLLGVAGCGGGGGGSGSSGPKVSVGSKKFTEQILLGEMYAQAFADKGYDVTRKLNLGSEQVMDKALQDGTIDLYPEYTGTAYVAILGKPPESYPKTEKETYKQVAKFYKNRKDTPMQMLKPAPFENNYGIVMLTKTANEMNIDTLNDLAAKSDQLVFSSYSEFQNRSDGYDNMKEHYPKLDFKEIKIVNDLGIRYKALAENEADVGIGFTTDGQLASPKLKVIKDTKVIWPKYYPAPVVLQSFLDKNPDAKKILNSVDQSLNADVMRKLNGQVDLEQRDYEDVARDHLEQAGVING
;
A
#
# COMPACT_ATOMS: atom_id res chain seq x y z
N MET A 1 -33.76 2.13 -40.36
CA MET A 1 -33.58 0.68 -40.20
C MET A 1 -32.13 0.33 -40.50
N LYS A 2 -31.29 0.11 -39.47
CA LYS A 2 -29.94 -0.44 -39.61
C LYS A 2 -29.77 -1.49 -38.53
N ASN A 3 -29.80 -2.76 -38.94
CA ASN A 3 -29.55 -3.94 -38.08
C ASN A 3 -28.11 -3.92 -37.59
N LYS A 4 -27.90 -3.93 -36.27
CA LYS A 4 -26.65 -4.29 -35.64
C LYS A 4 -26.65 -5.80 -35.40
N MET A 5 -25.82 -6.51 -36.14
CA MET A 5 -25.54 -7.95 -35.96
C MET A 5 -24.64 -8.09 -34.72
N MET A 6 -25.15 -8.76 -33.68
CA MET A 6 -24.37 -9.16 -32.52
C MET A 6 -23.67 -10.50 -32.86
N LEU A 7 -22.34 -10.46 -32.88
CA LEU A 7 -21.51 -11.66 -33.02
C LEU A 7 -21.45 -12.42 -31.68
N ASN A 8 -21.88 -13.67 -31.69
CA ASN A 8 -21.97 -14.55 -30.53
C ASN A 8 -20.65 -15.31 -30.36
N ARG A 9 -20.19 -15.46 -29.10
CA ARG A 9 -18.89 -16.07 -28.70
C ARG A 9 -18.65 -17.52 -29.16
N ARG A 10 -19.60 -18.15 -29.85
CA ARG A 10 -19.51 -19.54 -30.33
C ARG A 10 -18.95 -19.71 -31.74
N ASP A 11 -18.78 -18.64 -32.50
CA ASP A 11 -18.36 -18.74 -33.92
C ASP A 11 -16.83 -18.61 -34.12
N PHE A 12 -16.06 -18.41 -33.07
CA PHE A 12 -14.60 -18.27 -33.16
C PHE A 12 -13.82 -19.59 -33.11
N LEU A 13 -14.50 -20.73 -32.91
CA LEU A 13 -13.86 -22.04 -32.71
C LEU A 13 -13.96 -23.01 -33.92
N ARG A 14 -14.35 -22.54 -35.10
CA ARG A 14 -14.57 -23.43 -36.28
C ARG A 14 -13.73 -23.17 -37.53
N LEU A 15 -12.64 -22.41 -37.42
CA LEU A 15 -11.74 -22.20 -38.57
C LEU A 15 -10.28 -22.51 -38.16
N GLY A 16 -9.88 -23.73 -38.33
CA GLY A 16 -8.51 -24.16 -38.11
C GLY A 16 -8.30 -25.68 -38.17
N GLY A 17 -8.57 -26.27 -39.30
CA GLY A 17 -8.22 -27.67 -39.53
C GLY A 17 -8.23 -27.99 -41.02
N ALA A 18 -7.07 -28.19 -41.63
CA ALA A 18 -6.76 -29.20 -42.60
C ALA A 18 -5.61 -28.80 -43.55
N GLY A 19 -4.68 -29.74 -43.78
CA GLY A 19 -3.74 -29.74 -44.90
C GLY A 19 -2.30 -29.99 -44.46
N LEU A 20 -1.87 -31.18 -44.23
CA LEU A 20 -1.22 -32.25 -45.03
C LEU A 20 0.24 -32.00 -45.41
N ALA A 21 1.10 -32.76 -44.77
CA ALA A 21 2.20 -33.61 -45.21
C ALA A 21 3.08 -33.22 -46.43
N GLY A 22 4.40 -33.29 -46.21
CA GLY A 22 5.42 -33.38 -47.25
C GLY A 22 6.83 -33.33 -46.65
N ALA A 23 7.45 -34.50 -46.53
CA ALA A 23 8.83 -34.65 -46.10
C ALA A 23 9.82 -34.16 -47.17
N THR A 24 10.98 -33.63 -46.74
CA THR A 24 12.31 -34.10 -47.21
C THR A 24 13.43 -33.49 -46.37
N LEU A 25 14.33 -34.34 -45.97
CA LEU A 25 15.64 -34.08 -45.39
C LEU A 25 16.55 -33.30 -46.35
N LEU A 26 17.33 -32.36 -45.82
CA LEU A 26 18.78 -32.28 -46.05
C LEU A 26 19.37 -31.20 -45.14
N GLY A 27 20.38 -31.54 -44.38
CA GLY A 27 21.11 -30.68 -43.43
C GLY A 27 22.04 -29.67 -44.09
N VAL A 28 22.22 -28.55 -43.43
CA VAL A 28 23.45 -27.77 -43.43
C VAL A 28 23.65 -27.18 -42.06
N ALA A 29 24.80 -27.46 -41.47
CA ALA A 29 25.28 -26.77 -40.27
C ALA A 29 25.53 -25.31 -40.61
N GLY A 30 24.91 -24.42 -39.85
CA GLY A 30 25.10 -22.98 -39.90
C GLY A 30 25.08 -22.40 -38.50
N CYS A 31 26.21 -22.18 -37.90
CA CYS A 31 26.37 -21.29 -36.76
C CYS A 31 25.89 -19.89 -37.11
N GLY A 32 25.07 -19.29 -36.28
CA GLY A 32 24.89 -17.84 -36.40
C GLY A 32 23.62 -17.34 -35.71
N GLY A 33 23.78 -16.65 -34.62
CA GLY A 33 22.87 -15.59 -34.22
C GLY A 33 21.77 -15.97 -33.24
N GLY A 34 22.12 -16.03 -32.00
CA GLY A 34 21.18 -16.12 -30.89
C GLY A 34 20.23 -14.93 -30.82
N GLY A 35 18.96 -15.18 -30.95
CA GLY A 35 17.91 -14.37 -30.33
C GLY A 35 17.72 -14.83 -28.89
N GLY A 36 18.66 -14.48 -28.04
CA GLY A 36 18.54 -14.73 -26.60
C GLY A 36 17.47 -13.82 -26.02
N GLY A 37 16.33 -14.36 -25.69
CA GLY A 37 15.52 -13.77 -24.63
C GLY A 37 16.42 -13.70 -23.38
N SER A 38 16.81 -12.51 -22.96
CA SER A 38 17.50 -12.26 -21.71
C SER A 38 16.58 -12.65 -20.56
N GLY A 39 16.53 -13.94 -20.26
CA GLY A 39 16.10 -14.35 -18.93
C GLY A 39 17.16 -13.79 -17.96
N SER A 40 16.78 -12.84 -17.12
CA SER A 40 17.62 -12.33 -16.06
C SER A 40 18.14 -13.54 -15.28
N SER A 41 19.45 -13.77 -15.29
CA SER A 41 20.11 -14.86 -14.57
C SER A 41 20.35 -14.53 -13.09
N GLY A 42 19.82 -13.41 -12.63
CA GLY A 42 20.01 -12.89 -11.28
C GLY A 42 19.18 -13.62 -10.21
N PRO A 43 19.46 -13.33 -8.94
CA PRO A 43 18.66 -13.84 -7.83
C PRO A 43 17.20 -13.43 -7.99
N LYS A 44 16.26 -14.32 -7.60
CA LYS A 44 14.81 -14.05 -7.72
C LYS A 44 14.31 -13.35 -6.49
N VAL A 45 13.37 -12.41 -6.66
CA VAL A 45 12.62 -11.77 -5.58
C VAL A 45 11.18 -11.53 -5.96
N SER A 46 10.26 -11.86 -5.04
CA SER A 46 8.84 -11.57 -5.17
C SER A 46 8.42 -10.48 -4.18
N VAL A 47 8.06 -9.31 -4.69
CA VAL A 47 7.66 -8.14 -3.90
C VAL A 47 6.14 -8.03 -3.87
N GLY A 48 5.57 -7.92 -2.67
CA GLY A 48 4.14 -7.73 -2.47
C GLY A 48 3.76 -6.33 -2.03
N SER A 49 2.47 -5.98 -2.09
CA SER A 49 1.91 -4.78 -1.43
C SER A 49 0.43 -4.92 -1.08
N LYS A 50 -0.02 -4.12 -0.12
CA LYS A 50 -1.44 -3.91 0.18
C LYS A 50 -2.12 -3.06 -0.92
N LYS A 51 -3.44 -2.83 -0.81
CA LYS A 51 -4.30 -2.30 -1.87
C LYS A 51 -4.34 -0.77 -2.04
N PHE A 52 -3.61 0.03 -1.32
CA PHE A 52 -3.70 1.48 -1.42
C PHE A 52 -2.43 2.11 -2.01
N THR A 53 -2.57 3.30 -2.55
CA THR A 53 -1.56 4.00 -3.37
C THR A 53 -0.16 3.96 -2.78
N GLU A 54 0.02 4.38 -1.52
CA GLU A 54 1.32 4.40 -0.86
C GLU A 54 1.98 3.02 -0.79
N GLN A 55 1.20 1.99 -0.52
CA GLN A 55 1.71 0.62 -0.45
C GLN A 55 2.15 0.08 -1.80
N ILE A 56 1.38 0.41 -2.86
CA ILE A 56 1.74 0.02 -4.23
C ILE A 56 3.01 0.76 -4.66
N LEU A 57 3.12 2.06 -4.37
CA LEU A 57 4.32 2.85 -4.64
C LEU A 57 5.55 2.31 -3.90
N LEU A 58 5.44 2.04 -2.59
CA LEU A 58 6.54 1.45 -1.81
C LEU A 58 6.98 0.09 -2.37
N GLY A 59 6.00 -0.77 -2.69
CA GLY A 59 6.28 -2.07 -3.30
C GLY A 59 6.96 -1.94 -4.66
N GLU A 60 6.50 -1.00 -5.50
CA GLU A 60 7.09 -0.73 -6.81
C GLU A 60 8.52 -0.16 -6.68
N MET A 61 8.76 0.75 -5.75
CA MET A 61 10.11 1.27 -5.49
C MET A 61 11.07 0.16 -5.03
N TYR A 62 10.62 -0.76 -4.17
CA TYR A 62 11.45 -1.92 -3.80
C TYR A 62 11.72 -2.81 -5.01
N ALA A 63 10.70 -3.07 -5.84
CA ALA A 63 10.84 -3.89 -7.03
C ALA A 63 11.85 -3.29 -8.02
N GLN A 64 11.79 -1.99 -8.28
CA GLN A 64 12.73 -1.31 -9.18
C GLN A 64 14.16 -1.26 -8.62
N ALA A 65 14.31 -1.01 -7.32
CA ALA A 65 15.62 -1.01 -6.67
C ALA A 65 16.30 -2.40 -6.74
N PHE A 66 15.54 -3.49 -6.61
CA PHE A 66 16.07 -4.84 -6.84
C PHE A 66 16.40 -5.08 -8.31
N ALA A 67 15.54 -4.64 -9.24
CA ALA A 67 15.79 -4.80 -10.68
C ALA A 67 17.08 -4.08 -11.13
N ASP A 68 17.32 -2.86 -10.64
CA ASP A 68 18.58 -2.10 -10.89
C ASP A 68 19.84 -2.87 -10.43
N LYS A 69 19.71 -3.70 -9.40
CA LYS A 69 20.79 -4.55 -8.89
C LYS A 69 20.86 -5.93 -9.55
N GLY A 70 20.11 -6.14 -10.64
CA GLY A 70 20.15 -7.35 -11.47
C GLY A 70 19.31 -8.52 -10.95
N TYR A 71 18.39 -8.28 -10.02
CA TYR A 71 17.44 -9.32 -9.58
C TYR A 71 16.36 -9.58 -10.64
N ASP A 72 15.90 -10.84 -10.72
CA ASP A 72 14.69 -11.23 -11.44
C ASP A 72 13.48 -10.99 -10.54
N VAL A 73 12.73 -9.91 -10.80
CA VAL A 73 11.70 -9.38 -9.90
C VAL A 73 10.30 -9.78 -10.33
N THR A 74 9.59 -10.46 -9.44
CA THR A 74 8.15 -10.71 -9.57
C THR A 74 7.37 -9.71 -8.73
N ARG A 75 6.52 -8.92 -9.37
CA ARG A 75 5.62 -7.97 -8.72
C ARG A 75 4.30 -8.64 -8.37
N LYS A 76 3.95 -8.67 -7.09
CA LYS A 76 2.65 -9.14 -6.56
C LYS A 76 1.99 -8.01 -5.76
N LEU A 77 1.84 -6.87 -6.42
CA LEU A 77 1.28 -5.66 -5.83
C LEU A 77 -0.25 -5.75 -5.74
N ASN A 78 -0.84 -4.95 -4.85
CA ASN A 78 -2.29 -4.84 -4.69
C ASN A 78 -2.98 -6.17 -4.30
N LEU A 79 -2.35 -7.02 -3.49
CA LEU A 79 -2.88 -8.34 -3.13
C LEU A 79 -4.04 -8.29 -2.13
N GLY A 80 -3.97 -7.43 -1.12
CA GLY A 80 -5.03 -7.43 -0.11
C GLY A 80 -4.72 -6.64 1.16
N SER A 81 -5.32 -7.09 2.26
CA SER A 81 -5.11 -6.54 3.61
C SER A 81 -3.77 -7.03 4.22
N GLU A 82 -3.43 -6.52 5.41
CA GLU A 82 -2.26 -6.96 6.18
C GLU A 82 -2.28 -8.47 6.48
N GLN A 83 -3.44 -9.06 6.74
CA GLN A 83 -3.56 -10.49 6.97
C GLN A 83 -3.25 -11.30 5.71
N VAL A 84 -3.69 -10.81 4.53
CA VAL A 84 -3.37 -11.44 3.23
C VAL A 84 -1.88 -11.38 2.97
N MET A 85 -1.23 -10.25 3.25
CA MET A 85 0.20 -10.06 3.05
C MET A 85 1.01 -10.93 3.99
N ASP A 86 0.63 -10.97 5.28
CA ASP A 86 1.29 -11.82 6.28
C ASP A 86 1.19 -13.31 5.91
N LYS A 87 0.04 -13.75 5.44
CA LYS A 87 -0.16 -15.11 4.92
C LYS A 87 0.70 -15.38 3.68
N ALA A 88 0.77 -14.44 2.75
CA ALA A 88 1.57 -14.58 1.53
C ALA A 88 3.08 -14.71 1.82
N LEU A 89 3.59 -14.02 2.86
CA LEU A 89 4.95 -14.24 3.37
C LEU A 89 5.10 -15.64 3.97
N GLN A 90 4.17 -16.07 4.83
CA GLN A 90 4.23 -17.39 5.48
C GLN A 90 4.24 -18.52 4.46
N ASP A 91 3.49 -18.39 3.37
CA ASP A 91 3.41 -19.39 2.30
C ASP A 91 4.56 -19.29 1.28
N GLY A 92 5.47 -18.31 1.43
CA GLY A 92 6.53 -18.07 0.46
C GLY A 92 6.02 -17.58 -0.91
N THR A 93 4.78 -17.07 -0.95
CA THR A 93 4.22 -16.47 -2.17
C THR A 93 4.93 -15.16 -2.51
N ILE A 94 5.33 -14.40 -1.51
CA ILE A 94 6.18 -13.22 -1.61
C ILE A 94 7.38 -13.37 -0.69
N ASP A 95 8.49 -12.67 -1.01
CA ASP A 95 9.69 -12.62 -0.17
C ASP A 95 9.69 -11.44 0.78
N LEU A 96 9.01 -10.37 0.39
CA LEU A 96 8.90 -9.15 1.19
C LEU A 96 7.68 -8.29 0.80
N TYR A 97 7.28 -7.41 1.72
CA TYR A 97 6.34 -6.31 1.45
C TYR A 97 6.57 -5.14 2.42
N PRO A 98 6.16 -3.90 2.08
CA PRO A 98 6.13 -2.81 3.04
C PRO A 98 4.99 -3.00 4.05
N GLU A 99 5.31 -2.99 5.35
CA GLU A 99 4.32 -3.04 6.44
C GLU A 99 4.51 -1.81 7.32
N TYR A 100 3.52 -1.48 8.15
CA TYR A 100 3.62 -0.40 9.13
C TYR A 100 3.75 -0.97 10.54
N THR A 101 4.64 -0.38 11.32
CA THR A 101 4.90 -0.83 12.70
C THR A 101 3.62 -0.90 13.54
N GLY A 102 2.77 0.13 13.49
CA GLY A 102 1.50 0.17 14.22
C GLY A 102 0.50 -0.87 13.72
N THR A 103 0.36 -1.02 12.38
CA THR A 103 -0.52 -2.02 11.78
C THR A 103 -0.12 -3.43 12.20
N ALA A 104 1.18 -3.76 12.10
CA ALA A 104 1.67 -5.06 12.51
C ALA A 104 1.43 -5.29 14.01
N TYR A 105 1.63 -4.28 14.86
CA TYR A 105 1.39 -4.36 16.29
C TYR A 105 -0.08 -4.71 16.61
N VAL A 106 -1.02 -4.04 15.95
CA VAL A 106 -2.46 -4.22 16.17
C VAL A 106 -2.99 -5.47 15.50
N ALA A 107 -2.79 -5.58 14.17
CA ALA A 107 -3.50 -6.54 13.36
C ALA A 107 -2.78 -7.90 13.23
N ILE A 108 -1.45 -7.94 13.37
CA ILE A 108 -0.67 -9.17 13.24
C ILE A 108 -0.29 -9.74 14.62
N LEU A 109 0.15 -8.88 15.56
CA LEU A 109 0.39 -9.30 16.94
C LEU A 109 -0.88 -9.44 17.76
N GLY A 110 -2.01 -8.85 17.30
CA GLY A 110 -3.30 -8.87 17.99
C GLY A 110 -3.28 -8.13 19.34
N LYS A 111 -2.52 -7.02 19.43
CA LYS A 111 -2.40 -6.25 20.66
C LYS A 111 -3.52 -5.23 20.80
N PRO A 112 -4.15 -5.14 21.99
CA PRO A 112 -5.27 -4.22 22.18
C PRO A 112 -4.81 -2.76 22.36
N PRO A 113 -5.73 -1.77 22.14
CA PRO A 113 -5.42 -0.35 22.17
C PRO A 113 -4.73 0.14 23.43
N GLU A 114 -5.14 -0.34 24.62
CA GLU A 114 -4.57 0.04 25.91
C GLU A 114 -3.10 -0.36 26.07
N SER A 115 -2.61 -1.27 25.24
CA SER A 115 -1.21 -1.74 25.25
C SER A 115 -0.29 -1.01 24.29
N TYR A 116 -0.78 0.01 23.54
CA TYR A 116 0.01 0.69 22.52
C TYR A 116 1.24 1.39 23.10
N PRO A 117 2.44 1.08 22.59
CA PRO A 117 3.65 1.77 23.00
C PRO A 117 3.57 3.26 22.67
N LYS A 118 4.16 4.09 23.54
CA LYS A 118 4.15 5.55 23.38
C LYS A 118 5.13 6.07 22.33
N THR A 119 6.09 5.24 21.91
CA THR A 119 7.16 5.64 20.98
C THR A 119 7.26 4.66 19.80
N GLU A 120 7.69 5.20 18.65
CA GLU A 120 8.02 4.42 17.45
C GLU A 120 9.03 3.30 17.76
N LYS A 121 10.09 3.63 18.51
CA LYS A 121 11.15 2.68 18.87
C LYS A 121 10.62 1.46 19.65
N GLU A 122 9.70 1.66 20.57
CA GLU A 122 9.11 0.57 21.37
C GLU A 122 8.18 -0.27 20.51
N THR A 123 7.34 0.35 19.66
CA THR A 123 6.47 -0.35 18.72
C THR A 123 7.31 -1.22 17.79
N TYR A 124 8.30 -0.63 17.12
CA TYR A 124 9.22 -1.35 16.23
C TYR A 124 9.92 -2.53 16.95
N LYS A 125 10.47 -2.31 18.14
CA LYS A 125 11.17 -3.37 18.89
C LYS A 125 10.27 -4.57 19.17
N GLN A 126 9.02 -4.36 19.55
CA GLN A 126 8.08 -5.44 19.83
C GLN A 126 7.70 -6.19 18.57
N VAL A 127 7.40 -5.48 17.49
CA VAL A 127 7.04 -6.07 16.19
C VAL A 127 8.21 -6.84 15.58
N ALA A 128 9.40 -6.23 15.55
CA ALA A 128 10.61 -6.89 15.04
C ALA A 128 10.95 -8.17 15.82
N LYS A 129 10.79 -8.14 17.15
CA LYS A 129 10.97 -9.33 18.00
C LYS A 129 9.95 -10.42 17.65
N PHE A 130 8.70 -10.06 17.42
CA PHE A 130 7.65 -11.02 17.06
C PHE A 130 7.96 -11.71 15.73
N TYR A 131 8.25 -10.95 14.67
CA TYR A 131 8.58 -11.52 13.36
C TYR A 131 9.82 -12.42 13.41
N LYS A 132 10.86 -12.01 14.12
CA LYS A 132 12.09 -12.80 14.29
C LYS A 132 11.84 -14.14 14.98
N ASN A 133 10.92 -14.18 15.95
CA ASN A 133 10.66 -15.34 16.79
C ASN A 133 9.55 -16.26 16.24
N ARG A 134 9.03 -16.02 15.05
CA ARG A 134 8.10 -16.93 14.39
C ARG A 134 8.77 -18.28 14.13
N LYS A 135 8.17 -19.37 14.66
CA LYS A 135 8.79 -20.70 14.62
C LYS A 135 8.85 -21.28 13.21
N ASP A 136 7.73 -21.19 12.47
CA ASP A 136 7.60 -21.89 11.19
C ASP A 136 8.17 -21.08 10.02
N THR A 137 8.07 -19.76 10.08
CA THR A 137 8.54 -18.86 9.02
C THR A 137 9.17 -17.61 9.64
N PRO A 138 10.44 -17.66 10.04
CA PRO A 138 11.15 -16.50 10.54
C PRO A 138 11.20 -15.37 9.52
N MET A 139 10.92 -14.15 9.99
CA MET A 139 10.92 -12.94 9.18
C MET A 139 11.74 -11.86 9.89
N GLN A 140 12.17 -10.87 9.16
CA GLN A 140 12.80 -9.68 9.73
C GLN A 140 12.03 -8.43 9.28
N MET A 141 11.52 -7.65 10.23
CA MET A 141 11.16 -6.26 9.95
C MET A 141 12.45 -5.44 9.95
N LEU A 142 12.76 -4.80 8.82
CA LEU A 142 13.95 -3.95 8.70
C LEU A 142 13.72 -2.59 9.37
N LYS A 143 14.72 -1.70 9.28
CA LYS A 143 14.61 -0.36 9.86
C LYS A 143 13.48 0.41 9.19
N PRO A 144 12.61 1.09 9.95
CA PRO A 144 11.54 1.90 9.37
C PRO A 144 12.05 3.07 8.54
N ALA A 145 11.30 3.45 7.52
CA ALA A 145 11.46 4.72 6.82
C ALA A 145 11.22 5.89 7.80
N PRO A 146 11.87 7.06 7.59
CA PRO A 146 11.84 8.17 8.55
C PRO A 146 10.55 9.02 8.45
N PHE A 147 9.39 8.39 8.31
CA PHE A 147 8.10 9.08 8.32
C PHE A 147 6.98 8.24 8.91
N GLU A 148 5.97 8.91 9.40
CA GLU A 148 4.76 8.30 9.95
C GLU A 148 3.59 8.51 8.97
N ASN A 149 2.79 7.47 8.73
CA ASN A 149 1.53 7.55 8.02
C ASN A 149 0.39 7.13 8.96
N ASN A 150 -0.23 8.09 9.61
CA ASN A 150 -1.29 7.87 10.60
C ASN A 150 -2.69 8.00 9.98
N TYR A 151 -3.72 7.57 10.71
CA TYR A 151 -5.09 7.91 10.37
C TYR A 151 -5.30 9.44 10.39
N GLY A 152 -6.03 9.94 9.41
CA GLY A 152 -6.46 11.32 9.30
C GLY A 152 -7.99 11.41 9.23
N ILE A 153 -8.63 11.98 10.25
CA ILE A 153 -10.04 12.37 10.16
C ILE A 153 -10.09 13.69 9.42
N VAL A 154 -10.77 13.72 8.28
CA VAL A 154 -10.70 14.82 7.31
C VAL A 154 -12.08 15.44 7.11
N MET A 155 -12.13 16.76 7.02
CA MET A 155 -13.31 17.54 6.64
C MET A 155 -12.93 18.58 5.57
N LEU A 156 -13.93 19.11 4.87
CA LEU A 156 -13.73 20.35 4.15
C LEU A 156 -13.39 21.47 5.13
N THR A 157 -12.33 22.24 4.85
CA THR A 157 -11.87 23.37 5.68
C THR A 157 -13.01 24.35 5.96
N LYS A 158 -13.84 24.63 4.95
CA LYS A 158 -15.01 25.51 5.08
C LYS A 158 -15.98 24.95 6.11
N THR A 159 -16.43 23.71 5.97
CA THR A 159 -17.40 23.06 6.87
C THR A 159 -16.88 22.98 8.30
N ALA A 160 -15.60 22.57 8.46
CA ALA A 160 -14.97 22.49 9.77
C ALA A 160 -14.94 23.86 10.47
N ASN A 161 -14.61 24.93 9.74
CA ASN A 161 -14.56 26.30 10.29
C ASN A 161 -15.97 26.83 10.63
N GLU A 162 -16.95 26.65 9.75
CA GLU A 162 -18.35 27.06 9.98
C GLU A 162 -18.95 26.37 11.21
N MET A 163 -18.58 25.11 11.42
CA MET A 163 -19.02 24.32 12.58
C MET A 163 -18.09 24.46 13.80
N ASN A 164 -17.01 25.24 13.73
CA ASN A 164 -16.00 25.34 14.79
C ASN A 164 -15.50 23.95 15.24
N ILE A 165 -15.05 23.13 14.28
CA ILE A 165 -14.49 21.78 14.50
C ILE A 165 -13.00 21.84 14.18
N ASP A 166 -12.14 21.83 15.22
CA ASP A 166 -10.69 21.79 15.12
C ASP A 166 -10.10 20.50 15.66
N THR A 167 -10.77 19.89 16.63
CA THR A 167 -10.32 18.68 17.32
C THR A 167 -11.34 17.56 17.25
N LEU A 168 -10.90 16.32 17.52
CA LEU A 168 -11.83 15.18 17.63
C LEU A 168 -12.82 15.33 18.79
N ASN A 169 -12.54 16.14 19.83
CA ASN A 169 -13.52 16.49 20.84
C ASN A 169 -14.63 17.38 20.26
N ASP A 170 -14.28 18.37 19.44
CA ASP A 170 -15.27 19.25 18.81
C ASP A 170 -16.13 18.47 17.81
N LEU A 171 -15.49 17.57 17.02
CA LEU A 171 -16.16 16.68 16.10
C LEU A 171 -17.16 15.77 16.85
N ALA A 172 -16.72 15.11 17.92
CA ALA A 172 -17.54 14.21 18.69
C ALA A 172 -18.79 14.91 19.29
N ALA A 173 -18.67 16.18 19.66
CA ALA A 173 -19.76 16.96 20.22
C ALA A 173 -20.86 17.32 19.19
N LYS A 174 -20.59 17.15 17.88
CA LYS A 174 -21.47 17.56 16.77
C LYS A 174 -21.72 16.43 15.75
N SER A 175 -21.18 15.25 16.02
CA SER A 175 -21.17 14.13 15.07
C SER A 175 -22.57 13.60 14.75
N ASP A 176 -23.55 13.78 15.63
CA ASP A 176 -24.95 13.41 15.45
C ASP A 176 -25.64 14.11 14.26
N GLN A 177 -25.04 15.17 13.73
CA GLN A 177 -25.50 15.93 12.56
C GLN A 177 -24.73 15.56 11.28
N LEU A 178 -23.66 14.78 11.38
CA LEU A 178 -22.66 14.59 10.33
C LEU A 178 -22.70 13.19 9.74
N VAL A 179 -22.45 13.11 8.42
CA VAL A 179 -22.27 11.87 7.68
C VAL A 179 -20.80 11.54 7.59
N PHE A 180 -20.40 10.34 8.04
CA PHE A 180 -19.01 9.88 8.02
C PHE A 180 -18.77 8.88 6.88
N SER A 181 -17.86 9.21 5.96
CA SER A 181 -17.37 8.29 4.93
C SER A 181 -16.16 7.51 5.46
N SER A 182 -16.39 6.20 5.68
CA SER A 182 -15.43 5.28 6.28
C SER A 182 -15.13 4.10 5.35
N TYR A 183 -14.33 3.14 5.79
CA TYR A 183 -14.07 1.91 5.05
C TYR A 183 -14.06 0.68 5.98
N SER A 184 -14.21 -0.50 5.38
CA SER A 184 -14.48 -1.74 6.13
C SER A 184 -13.41 -2.06 7.16
N GLU A 185 -12.12 -1.92 6.82
CA GLU A 185 -11.03 -2.21 7.74
C GLU A 185 -11.02 -1.27 8.95
N PHE A 186 -11.29 0.04 8.74
CA PHE A 186 -11.38 1.00 9.86
C PHE A 186 -12.54 0.70 10.81
N GLN A 187 -13.65 0.16 10.29
CA GLN A 187 -14.76 -0.25 11.14
C GLN A 187 -14.48 -1.52 11.94
N ASN A 188 -13.65 -2.43 11.42
CA ASN A 188 -13.45 -3.76 12.00
C ASN A 188 -12.16 -3.91 12.82
N ARG A 189 -11.20 -3.00 12.68
CA ARG A 189 -9.93 -3.07 13.41
C ARG A 189 -10.07 -2.52 14.82
N SER A 190 -9.35 -3.13 15.78
CA SER A 190 -9.35 -2.68 17.17
C SER A 190 -8.77 -1.26 17.36
N ASP A 191 -7.92 -0.78 16.44
CA ASP A 191 -7.43 0.61 16.40
C ASP A 191 -8.30 1.55 15.54
N GLY A 192 -9.46 1.10 15.08
CA GLY A 192 -10.34 1.83 14.18
C GLY A 192 -11.44 2.62 14.89
N TYR A 193 -12.65 2.49 14.37
CA TYR A 193 -13.80 3.29 14.81
C TYR A 193 -14.18 3.06 16.28
N ASP A 194 -14.14 1.82 16.75
CA ASP A 194 -14.47 1.51 18.14
C ASP A 194 -13.46 2.12 19.12
N ASN A 195 -12.17 2.08 18.80
CA ASN A 195 -11.13 2.78 19.56
C ASN A 195 -11.39 4.30 19.60
N MET A 196 -11.82 4.87 18.46
CA MET A 196 -12.18 6.27 18.39
C MET A 196 -13.38 6.62 19.27
N LYS A 197 -14.43 5.77 19.30
CA LYS A 197 -15.61 5.94 20.18
C LYS A 197 -15.23 5.80 21.66
N GLU A 198 -14.38 4.85 22.01
CA GLU A 198 -13.92 4.65 23.39
C GLU A 198 -13.26 5.92 23.94
N HIS A 199 -12.38 6.52 23.16
CA HIS A 199 -11.65 7.73 23.58
C HIS A 199 -12.46 9.02 23.44
N TYR A 200 -13.44 9.05 22.52
CA TYR A 200 -14.35 10.17 22.26
C TYR A 200 -15.81 9.72 22.40
N PRO A 201 -16.30 9.47 23.64
CA PRO A 201 -17.57 8.77 23.87
C PRO A 201 -18.83 9.53 23.41
N LYS A 202 -18.71 10.81 23.07
CA LYS A 202 -19.80 11.59 22.45
C LYS A 202 -19.90 11.39 20.94
N LEU A 203 -18.97 10.60 20.35
CA LEU A 203 -18.98 10.35 18.92
C LEU A 203 -20.14 9.45 18.54
N ASP A 204 -21.09 9.98 17.78
CA ASP A 204 -22.27 9.28 17.31
C ASP A 204 -22.72 9.86 15.96
N PHE A 205 -22.11 9.40 14.87
CA PHE A 205 -22.41 9.94 13.55
C PHE A 205 -23.85 9.67 13.12
N LYS A 206 -24.50 10.67 12.51
CA LYS A 206 -25.84 10.56 11.90
C LYS A 206 -25.95 9.38 10.95
N GLU A 207 -24.89 9.16 10.17
CA GLU A 207 -24.79 8.07 9.21
C GLU A 207 -23.31 7.71 9.00
N ILE A 208 -23.01 6.42 8.81
CA ILE A 208 -21.70 5.94 8.41
C ILE A 208 -21.82 5.27 7.04
N LYS A 209 -21.19 5.84 6.01
CA LYS A 209 -21.12 5.28 4.66
C LYS A 209 -19.84 4.50 4.49
N ILE A 210 -19.94 3.24 4.08
CA ILE A 210 -18.75 2.40 3.82
C ILE A 210 -18.31 2.56 2.37
N VAL A 211 -17.16 3.20 2.17
CA VAL A 211 -16.56 3.48 0.87
C VAL A 211 -15.10 3.01 0.92
N ASN A 212 -14.81 1.85 0.34
CA ASN A 212 -13.49 1.21 0.44
C ASN A 212 -12.42 1.90 -0.42
N ASP A 213 -12.81 2.58 -1.48
CA ASP A 213 -11.91 3.35 -2.34
C ASP A 213 -11.58 4.72 -1.71
N LEU A 214 -10.28 5.03 -1.59
CA LEU A 214 -9.80 6.27 -0.95
C LEU A 214 -10.19 7.51 -1.76
N GLY A 215 -10.02 7.47 -3.08
CA GLY A 215 -10.36 8.59 -3.96
C GLY A 215 -11.85 8.92 -3.91
N ILE A 216 -12.71 7.90 -3.86
CA ILE A 216 -14.17 8.07 -3.74
C ILE A 216 -14.54 8.66 -2.38
N ARG A 217 -13.83 8.32 -1.27
CA ARG A 217 -14.07 8.97 0.03
C ARG A 217 -13.78 10.46 0.00
N TYR A 218 -12.69 10.89 -0.63
CA TYR A 218 -12.38 12.31 -0.80
C TYR A 218 -13.34 13.01 -1.76
N LYS A 219 -13.79 12.33 -2.81
CA LYS A 219 -14.82 12.83 -3.71
C LYS A 219 -16.14 13.07 -2.98
N ALA A 220 -16.56 12.15 -2.12
CA ALA A 220 -17.77 12.30 -1.31
C ALA A 220 -17.72 13.56 -0.41
N LEU A 221 -16.55 13.92 0.13
CA LEU A 221 -16.37 15.19 0.84
C LEU A 221 -16.52 16.40 -0.10
N ALA A 222 -15.88 16.35 -1.27
CA ALA A 222 -15.91 17.45 -2.23
C ALA A 222 -17.31 17.72 -2.80
N GLU A 223 -18.13 16.68 -2.95
CA GLU A 223 -19.49 16.72 -3.47
C GLU A 223 -20.55 16.92 -2.36
N ASN A 224 -20.13 17.07 -1.09
CA ASN A 224 -21.00 17.17 0.09
C ASN A 224 -21.93 15.96 0.29
N GLU A 225 -21.54 14.79 -0.17
CA GLU A 225 -22.21 13.51 0.09
C GLU A 225 -21.82 12.94 1.45
N ALA A 226 -20.72 13.39 2.02
CA ALA A 226 -20.27 13.16 3.38
C ALA A 226 -19.66 14.44 3.95
N ASP A 227 -19.72 14.60 5.27
CA ASP A 227 -19.17 15.76 5.99
C ASP A 227 -17.78 15.47 6.54
N VAL A 228 -17.54 14.21 6.90
CA VAL A 228 -16.30 13.71 7.51
C VAL A 228 -15.82 12.49 6.74
N GLY A 229 -14.54 12.38 6.53
CA GLY A 229 -13.90 11.21 5.90
C GLY A 229 -12.74 10.69 6.72
N ILE A 230 -12.44 9.40 6.56
CA ILE A 230 -11.18 8.81 7.04
C ILE A 230 -10.20 8.69 5.88
N GLY A 231 -9.02 9.25 6.04
CA GLY A 231 -7.86 9.14 5.16
C GLY A 231 -6.60 8.84 5.96
N PHE A 232 -5.46 9.17 5.36
CA PHE A 232 -4.14 8.98 5.95
C PHE A 232 -3.32 10.27 5.86
N THR A 233 -2.42 10.50 6.82
CA THR A 233 -1.66 11.77 6.89
C THR A 233 -0.71 12.03 5.73
N THR A 234 -0.42 11.01 4.92
CA THR A 234 0.37 11.09 3.69
C THR A 234 -0.45 11.08 2.40
N ASP A 235 -1.79 11.13 2.47
CA ASP A 235 -2.63 11.18 1.28
C ASP A 235 -2.34 12.42 0.44
N GLY A 236 -2.21 12.25 -0.87
CA GLY A 236 -1.94 13.33 -1.82
C GLY A 236 -3.01 14.43 -1.81
N GLN A 237 -4.25 14.08 -1.56
CA GLN A 237 -5.40 14.98 -1.46
C GLN A 237 -5.21 16.05 -0.36
N LEU A 238 -4.44 15.72 0.69
CA LEU A 238 -4.16 16.65 1.80
C LEU A 238 -3.22 17.79 1.44
N ALA A 239 -2.62 17.80 0.25
CA ALA A 239 -1.94 18.97 -0.29
C ALA A 239 -2.92 20.12 -0.58
N SER A 240 -4.23 19.85 -0.69
CA SER A 240 -5.24 20.86 -0.93
C SER A 240 -5.59 21.64 0.34
N PRO A 241 -5.52 22.99 0.33
CA PRO A 241 -5.96 23.82 1.47
C PRO A 241 -7.47 23.76 1.74
N LYS A 242 -8.23 23.13 0.83
CA LYS A 242 -9.67 22.91 1.00
C LYS A 242 -9.99 21.79 1.99
N LEU A 243 -9.00 20.98 2.33
CA LEU A 243 -9.13 19.87 3.26
C LEU A 243 -8.40 20.19 4.57
N LYS A 244 -8.98 19.74 5.67
CA LYS A 244 -8.45 19.93 7.02
C LYS A 244 -8.46 18.59 7.75
N VAL A 245 -7.30 18.20 8.26
CA VAL A 245 -7.20 17.07 9.19
C VAL A 245 -7.63 17.55 10.57
N ILE A 246 -8.60 16.88 11.16
CA ILE A 246 -9.11 17.19 12.50
C ILE A 246 -8.14 16.62 13.54
N LYS A 247 -7.70 17.47 14.46
CA LYS A 247 -6.64 17.14 15.39
C LYS A 247 -7.05 16.13 16.45
N ASP A 248 -6.35 15.01 16.52
CA ASP A 248 -6.42 14.10 17.66
C ASP A 248 -5.58 14.66 18.83
N THR A 249 -6.24 15.11 19.88
CA THR A 249 -5.58 15.67 21.07
C THR A 249 -5.24 14.63 22.13
N LYS A 250 -5.77 13.40 21.99
CA LYS A 250 -5.54 12.28 22.93
C LYS A 250 -4.49 11.30 22.44
N VAL A 251 -4.09 11.39 21.16
CA VAL A 251 -3.09 10.49 20.54
C VAL A 251 -3.51 9.02 20.71
N ILE A 252 -4.70 8.70 20.20
CA ILE A 252 -5.36 7.40 20.42
C ILE A 252 -4.81 6.28 19.56
N TRP A 253 -4.03 6.59 18.52
CA TRP A 253 -3.48 5.62 17.59
C TRP A 253 -2.02 5.29 17.89
N PRO A 254 -1.56 4.06 17.60
CA PRO A 254 -0.15 3.72 17.66
C PRO A 254 0.65 4.45 16.58
N LYS A 255 1.97 4.27 16.61
CA LYS A 255 2.88 4.86 15.63
C LYS A 255 3.00 3.97 14.39
N TYR A 256 2.64 4.51 13.20
CA TYR A 256 2.62 3.78 11.93
C TYR A 256 3.79 4.21 11.03
N TYR A 257 4.96 3.63 11.23
CA TYR A 257 6.13 3.85 10.38
C TYR A 257 6.25 2.70 9.37
N PRO A 258 6.33 2.97 8.06
CA PRO A 258 6.52 1.92 7.07
C PRO A 258 7.90 1.29 7.19
N ALA A 259 7.95 -0.03 7.06
CA ALA A 259 9.17 -0.81 7.14
C ALA A 259 9.05 -2.09 6.30
N PRO A 260 10.09 -2.53 5.58
CA PRO A 260 10.06 -3.81 4.89
C PRO A 260 9.99 -4.97 5.89
N VAL A 261 9.03 -5.88 5.71
CA VAL A 261 9.04 -7.20 6.34
C VAL A 261 9.49 -8.22 5.31
N VAL A 262 10.53 -8.97 5.63
CA VAL A 262 11.29 -9.81 4.69
C VAL A 262 11.45 -11.20 5.26
N LEU A 263 11.30 -12.25 4.45
CA LEU A 263 11.62 -13.61 4.82
C LEU A 263 13.09 -13.73 5.23
N GLN A 264 13.38 -14.36 6.38
CA GLN A 264 14.75 -14.60 6.82
C GLN A 264 15.53 -15.46 5.81
N SER A 265 14.87 -16.47 5.25
CA SER A 265 15.47 -17.34 4.22
C SER A 265 15.89 -16.61 2.93
N PHE A 266 15.17 -15.53 2.59
CA PHE A 266 15.56 -14.66 1.47
C PHE A 266 16.78 -13.81 1.82
N LEU A 267 16.81 -13.20 3.01
CA LEU A 267 17.94 -12.40 3.49
C LEU A 267 19.23 -13.21 3.64
N ASP A 268 19.12 -14.46 4.05
CA ASP A 268 20.28 -15.35 4.21
C ASP A 268 20.96 -15.67 2.86
N LYS A 269 20.18 -15.72 1.79
CA LYS A 269 20.66 -15.95 0.42
C LYS A 269 21.10 -14.66 -0.29
N ASN A 270 20.59 -13.51 0.15
CA ASN A 270 20.76 -12.21 -0.51
C ASN A 270 21.17 -11.15 0.54
N PRO A 271 22.43 -11.13 1.00
CA PRO A 271 22.88 -10.25 2.09
C PRO A 271 22.83 -8.76 1.75
N ASP A 272 22.87 -8.40 0.47
CA ASP A 272 22.72 -7.04 -0.04
C ASP A 272 21.28 -6.49 0.00
N ALA A 273 20.28 -7.36 0.10
CA ALA A 273 18.86 -6.98 0.10
C ALA A 273 18.53 -5.92 1.17
N LYS A 274 19.14 -6.02 2.37
CA LYS A 274 18.96 -5.03 3.43
C LYS A 274 19.42 -3.63 3.03
N LYS A 275 20.55 -3.55 2.31
CA LYS A 275 21.10 -2.27 1.85
C LYS A 275 20.23 -1.68 0.76
N ILE A 276 19.74 -2.51 -0.17
CA ILE A 276 18.83 -2.10 -1.24
C ILE A 276 17.54 -1.49 -0.65
N LEU A 277 16.86 -2.23 0.23
CA LEU A 277 15.62 -1.76 0.86
C LEU A 277 15.82 -0.51 1.70
N ASN A 278 16.86 -0.46 2.53
CA ASN A 278 17.16 0.72 3.34
C ASN A 278 17.49 1.95 2.47
N SER A 279 18.08 1.81 1.29
CA SER A 279 18.35 2.96 0.41
C SER A 279 17.07 3.59 -0.12
N VAL A 280 16.05 2.78 -0.43
CA VAL A 280 14.71 3.26 -0.79
C VAL A 280 14.08 3.99 0.39
N ASP A 281 14.00 3.36 1.56
CA ASP A 281 13.33 3.95 2.72
C ASP A 281 13.97 5.26 3.17
N GLN A 282 15.30 5.38 3.11
CA GLN A 282 16.02 6.61 3.49
C GLN A 282 15.85 7.76 2.48
N SER A 283 15.35 7.50 1.27
CA SER A 283 15.02 8.53 0.28
C SER A 283 13.67 9.21 0.56
N LEU A 284 12.90 8.69 1.51
CA LEU A 284 11.53 9.09 1.78
C LEU A 284 11.40 9.96 3.05
N ASN A 285 10.38 10.80 3.05
CA ASN A 285 9.83 11.48 4.22
C ASN A 285 8.33 11.75 3.96
N ALA A 286 7.61 12.28 4.94
CA ALA A 286 6.16 12.48 4.83
C ALA A 286 5.76 13.41 3.66
N ASP A 287 6.54 14.47 3.41
CA ASP A 287 6.24 15.44 2.33
C ASP A 287 6.52 14.83 0.95
N VAL A 288 7.63 14.11 0.82
CA VAL A 288 7.95 13.34 -0.39
C VAL A 288 6.85 12.34 -0.65
N MET A 289 6.47 11.54 0.34
CA MET A 289 5.45 10.51 0.16
C MET A 289 4.09 11.08 -0.21
N ARG A 290 3.68 12.19 0.42
CA ARG A 290 2.45 12.92 0.06
C ARG A 290 2.48 13.41 -1.39
N LYS A 291 3.63 13.92 -1.86
CA LYS A 291 3.81 14.33 -3.26
C LYS A 291 3.68 13.14 -4.21
N LEU A 292 4.34 12.02 -3.92
CA LEU A 292 4.28 10.82 -4.76
C LEU A 292 2.85 10.24 -4.82
N ASN A 293 2.17 10.14 -3.68
CA ASN A 293 0.76 9.75 -3.64
C ASN A 293 -0.11 10.69 -4.48
N GLY A 294 0.14 12.00 -4.42
CA GLY A 294 -0.58 13.00 -5.22
C GLY A 294 -0.36 12.84 -6.72
N GLN A 295 0.83 12.50 -7.15
CA GLN A 295 1.11 12.24 -8.58
C GLN A 295 0.30 11.06 -9.13
N VAL A 296 0.07 10.03 -8.32
CA VAL A 296 -0.78 8.90 -8.71
C VAL A 296 -2.25 9.26 -8.57
N ASP A 297 -2.70 9.71 -7.38
CA ASP A 297 -4.12 9.85 -7.06
C ASP A 297 -4.79 11.03 -7.75
N LEU A 298 -4.06 12.14 -7.97
CA LEU A 298 -4.60 13.39 -8.50
C LEU A 298 -4.16 13.65 -9.94
N GLU A 299 -2.91 13.35 -10.28
CA GLU A 299 -2.35 13.55 -11.62
C GLU A 299 -2.50 12.31 -12.51
N GLN A 300 -2.97 11.19 -11.94
CA GLN A 300 -3.22 9.91 -12.63
C GLN A 300 -1.98 9.36 -13.36
N ARG A 301 -0.80 9.58 -12.79
CA ARG A 301 0.44 9.00 -13.28
C ARG A 301 0.55 7.53 -12.88
N ASP A 302 1.21 6.75 -13.71
CA ASP A 302 1.47 5.34 -13.42
C ASP A 302 2.43 5.18 -12.22
N TYR A 303 2.16 4.20 -11.36
CA TYR A 303 3.00 3.89 -10.20
C TYR A 303 4.46 3.64 -10.57
N GLU A 304 4.66 2.94 -11.70
CA GLU A 304 5.99 2.57 -12.18
C GLU A 304 6.82 3.82 -12.54
N ASP A 305 6.22 4.79 -13.22
CA ASP A 305 6.89 6.03 -13.61
C ASP A 305 7.15 6.93 -12.41
N VAL A 306 6.18 7.06 -11.49
CA VAL A 306 6.34 7.86 -10.27
C VAL A 306 7.44 7.28 -9.38
N ALA A 307 7.49 5.96 -9.21
CA ALA A 307 8.52 5.29 -8.44
C ALA A 307 9.90 5.46 -9.08
N ARG A 308 10.01 5.30 -10.40
CA ARG A 308 11.26 5.45 -11.16
C ARG A 308 11.82 6.85 -11.02
N ASP A 309 11.03 7.86 -11.36
CA ASP A 309 11.45 9.27 -11.29
C ASP A 309 11.97 9.63 -9.90
N HIS A 310 11.30 9.16 -8.85
CA HIS A 310 11.75 9.41 -7.49
C HIS A 310 13.08 8.73 -7.19
N LEU A 311 13.22 7.45 -7.53
CA LEU A 311 14.43 6.67 -7.23
C LEU A 311 15.65 7.18 -7.99
N GLU A 312 15.50 7.61 -9.26
CA GLU A 312 16.54 8.25 -10.06
C GLU A 312 16.96 9.59 -9.46
N GLN A 313 15.98 10.46 -9.12
CA GLN A 313 16.24 11.75 -8.48
C GLN A 313 16.96 11.63 -7.13
N ALA A 314 16.63 10.58 -6.38
CA ALA A 314 17.25 10.28 -5.09
C ALA A 314 18.61 9.55 -5.22
N GLY A 315 19.02 9.16 -6.42
CA GLY A 315 20.26 8.40 -6.67
C GLY A 315 20.24 6.99 -6.10
N VAL A 316 19.04 6.40 -5.95
CA VAL A 316 18.86 5.01 -5.47
C VAL A 316 19.07 4.02 -6.60
N ILE A 317 18.59 4.34 -7.79
CA ILE A 317 18.81 3.58 -9.04
C ILE A 317 19.54 4.43 -10.07
N ASN A 318 20.08 3.77 -11.10
CA ASN A 318 20.68 4.46 -12.24
C ASN A 318 19.58 4.85 -13.24
N GLY A 319 19.71 6.06 -13.83
CA GLY A 319 18.82 6.52 -14.90
C GLY A 319 19.22 5.99 -16.27
#